data_ba57d5e97f53fbec8bc1a8a4d1396480
#
_entry.id   ba57d5e97f53fbec8bc1a8a4d1396480
#
_cell.length_a   1.000
_cell.length_b   1.000
_cell.length_c   1.000
_cell.angle_alpha   90.00
_cell.angle_beta   90.00
_cell.angle_gamma   90.00
#
_symmetry.space_group_name_H-M   'P 1'
#
loop_
_entity.id
_entity.type
_entity.pdbx_description
1 polymer ?
#
loop_
_entity_poly.entity_id
_entity_poly.type
_entity_poly.pdbx_seq_one_letter_code
_entity_poly.pdbx_strand_id
1 'polypeptide(L)'
;FYRRKSKKIVDYFEKTSQKVDRAILQQTGAYFKIYKFNSVSSFTNSRLWQQCNFKYHNFAKIDYKSCFDSIYTHAYKWCIEKDTVDSKEASNANLHIVIDRVLQNINCRSSNGLIVGPEFSRMIAEVLLQKIDVEVKQNLAAQGLNAGTDYRVFRYVDDIYIFSHTQAHTDLIIKTIEIAAQKYLLKFNEFKYLKANTPVVLSSWLGKARALSDRISTLFYRKQELHDMVDKKPLLKSGYISVDRIKDDFIYLVNEFPKEQRYIVSFMLSTLLNNISNKKDGYALFEPDKCARAFVLLDLAMYIYSFCPCFEHTQKLISMIVYMDDELHFSKDELNHKKLINLIRRYSFVFEKGNMNDLCNWFVFFHDYSVPLLRNTEAILEKKLREEDNPILWANYLIYSRYHSDYHKEILIWVEELLQYKVNQIGSKDPLLQKEFWYVITFINCPYISGSVKTALEGIVRPMATAAETNLANKIKKIIAEFLLQNKSNLFFCWGYY
;
A
#
# COMPACT_ATOMS: atom_id res chain seq x y z
N PHE A 1 12.27 9.45 -16.41
CA PHE A 1 11.36 8.56 -15.71
C PHE A 1 9.97 9.16 -15.54
N TYR A 2 9.83 10.35 -14.99
CA TYR A 2 8.56 11.05 -14.80
C TYR A 2 8.33 12.03 -15.95
N ARG A 3 7.66 11.59 -17.01
CA ARG A 3 7.64 12.39 -18.26
C ARG A 3 6.37 13.17 -18.54
N ARG A 4 5.23 12.91 -17.89
CA ARG A 4 4.00 13.63 -18.20
C ARG A 4 3.10 13.83 -16.99
N LYS A 5 2.74 15.08 -16.76
CA LYS A 5 1.49 15.43 -16.08
C LYS A 5 0.34 14.76 -16.84
N SER A 6 -0.54 14.06 -16.16
CA SER A 6 -1.78 13.65 -16.80
C SER A 6 -2.55 14.93 -17.15
N LYS A 7 -2.80 15.17 -18.43
CA LYS A 7 -3.52 16.36 -18.88
C LYS A 7 -4.87 16.51 -18.17
N LYS A 8 -5.58 15.40 -17.93
CA LYS A 8 -6.84 15.39 -17.16
C LYS A 8 -6.70 15.92 -15.74
N ILE A 9 -5.61 15.59 -15.05
CA ILE A 9 -5.37 16.05 -13.66
C ILE A 9 -5.00 17.54 -13.67
N VAL A 10 -4.19 18.01 -14.61
CA VAL A 10 -3.85 19.43 -14.72
C VAL A 10 -5.09 20.24 -15.04
N ASP A 11 -5.86 19.83 -16.05
CA ASP A 11 -7.10 20.49 -16.45
C ASP A 11 -8.12 20.53 -15.28
N TYR A 12 -8.12 19.51 -14.43
CA TYR A 12 -8.97 19.47 -13.26
C TYR A 12 -8.55 20.46 -12.18
N PHE A 13 -7.27 20.50 -11.81
CA PHE A 13 -6.77 21.44 -10.81
C PHE A 13 -6.83 22.91 -11.30
N GLU A 14 -6.70 23.14 -12.60
CA GLU A 14 -6.85 24.47 -13.18
C GLU A 14 -8.32 24.93 -13.22
N LYS A 15 -9.28 24.00 -13.33
CA LYS A 15 -10.73 24.33 -13.44
C LYS A 15 -11.48 24.29 -12.12
N THR A 16 -11.00 23.59 -11.11
CA THR A 16 -11.73 23.37 -9.85
C THR A 16 -10.92 23.79 -8.65
N SER A 17 -11.14 25.01 -8.18
CA SER A 17 -10.51 25.50 -6.94
C SER A 17 -11.16 25.00 -5.65
N GLN A 18 -12.29 24.28 -5.68
CA GLN A 18 -13.09 24.06 -4.46
C GLN A 18 -13.78 22.69 -4.27
N LYS A 19 -13.77 21.76 -5.21
CA LYS A 19 -14.38 20.44 -4.99
C LYS A 19 -13.48 19.31 -5.46
N VAL A 20 -13.04 18.49 -4.51
CA VAL A 20 -12.23 17.30 -4.81
C VAL A 20 -13.17 16.14 -5.10
N ASP A 21 -13.19 15.67 -6.35
CA ASP A 21 -13.94 14.49 -6.75
C ASP A 21 -13.22 13.22 -6.25
N ARG A 22 -13.93 12.31 -5.59
CA ARG A 22 -13.39 11.00 -5.10
C ARG A 22 -12.76 10.18 -6.22
N ALA A 23 -13.34 10.16 -7.41
CA ALA A 23 -12.80 9.43 -8.55
C ALA A 23 -11.43 9.98 -8.99
N ILE A 24 -11.20 11.26 -8.80
CA ILE A 24 -9.95 11.94 -9.11
C ILE A 24 -8.94 11.76 -7.98
N LEU A 25 -9.35 11.77 -6.72
CA LEU A 25 -8.46 11.42 -5.60
C LEU A 25 -7.87 10.02 -5.76
N GLN A 26 -8.64 9.04 -6.23
CA GLN A 26 -8.12 7.71 -6.55
C GLN A 26 -7.11 7.71 -7.71
N GLN A 27 -7.15 8.73 -8.58
CA GLN A 27 -6.24 8.89 -9.71
C GLN A 27 -5.08 9.84 -9.41
N THR A 28 -5.15 10.66 -8.35
CA THR A 28 -4.14 11.69 -8.03
C THR A 28 -2.81 11.12 -7.54
N GLY A 29 -2.76 9.86 -7.12
CA GLY A 29 -1.48 9.16 -6.95
C GLY A 29 -0.64 9.11 -8.23
N ALA A 30 -1.20 9.49 -9.37
CA ALA A 30 -0.59 9.44 -10.69
C ALA A 30 -0.37 10.82 -11.33
N TYR A 31 -0.08 11.88 -10.53
CA TYR A 31 0.28 13.19 -11.09
C TYR A 31 1.47 13.10 -12.07
N PHE A 32 2.40 12.18 -11.81
CA PHE A 32 3.48 11.82 -12.69
C PHE A 32 3.34 10.36 -13.13
N LYS A 33 3.31 10.13 -14.42
CA LYS A 33 3.31 8.78 -14.98
C LYS A 33 4.75 8.33 -15.22
N ILE A 34 5.13 7.17 -14.69
CA ILE A 34 6.39 6.53 -15.03
C ILE A 34 6.36 6.18 -16.53
N TYR A 35 7.40 6.62 -17.25
CA TYR A 35 7.51 6.36 -18.67
C TYR A 35 8.00 4.95 -18.94
N LYS A 36 7.38 4.29 -19.89
CA LYS A 36 7.66 2.94 -20.39
C LYS A 36 7.13 1.81 -19.51
N PHE A 37 7.60 1.65 -18.30
CA PHE A 37 7.22 0.52 -17.44
C PHE A 37 6.75 1.04 -16.09
N ASN A 38 5.50 0.79 -15.77
CA ASN A 38 4.88 1.18 -14.50
C ASN A 38 4.98 0.09 -13.42
N SER A 39 5.45 -1.08 -13.79
CA SER A 39 5.66 -2.22 -12.88
C SER A 39 6.76 -3.14 -13.40
N VAL A 40 7.34 -3.93 -12.51
CA VAL A 40 8.31 -4.99 -12.87
C VAL A 40 7.66 -5.98 -13.84
N SER A 41 6.40 -6.35 -13.61
CA SER A 41 5.67 -7.25 -14.50
C SER A 41 5.52 -6.69 -15.93
N SER A 42 5.23 -5.39 -16.07
CA SER A 42 5.16 -4.76 -17.40
C SER A 42 6.52 -4.74 -18.11
N PHE A 43 7.61 -4.65 -17.35
CA PHE A 43 8.97 -4.74 -17.86
C PHE A 43 9.34 -6.17 -18.28
N THR A 44 9.13 -7.16 -17.41
CA THR A 44 9.48 -8.57 -17.67
C THR A 44 8.64 -9.22 -18.77
N ASN A 45 7.45 -8.70 -19.05
CA ASN A 45 6.61 -9.11 -20.19
C ASN A 45 6.91 -8.32 -21.48
N SER A 46 7.86 -7.39 -21.46
CA SER A 46 8.16 -6.55 -22.61
C SER A 46 9.03 -7.24 -23.65
N ARG A 47 8.90 -6.79 -24.89
CA ARG A 47 9.80 -7.22 -25.99
C ARG A 47 11.28 -6.97 -25.65
N LEU A 48 11.56 -5.91 -24.89
CA LEU A 48 12.92 -5.57 -24.50
C LEU A 48 13.54 -6.65 -23.58
N TRP A 49 12.77 -7.14 -22.60
CA TRP A 49 13.17 -8.25 -21.75
C TRP A 49 13.43 -9.53 -22.55
N GLN A 50 12.51 -9.87 -23.47
CA GLN A 50 12.67 -11.02 -24.35
C GLN A 50 13.95 -10.92 -25.19
N GLN A 51 14.22 -9.76 -25.77
CA GLN A 51 15.44 -9.51 -26.53
C GLN A 51 16.70 -9.69 -25.68
N CYS A 52 16.70 -9.23 -24.44
CA CYS A 52 17.85 -9.42 -23.53
C CYS A 52 18.06 -10.88 -23.18
N ASN A 53 17.00 -11.63 -22.91
CA ASN A 53 17.08 -13.08 -22.63
C ASN A 53 17.58 -13.90 -23.84
N PHE A 54 17.37 -13.40 -25.04
CA PHE A 54 17.90 -14.03 -26.26
C PHE A 54 19.34 -13.63 -26.56
N LYS A 55 19.68 -12.34 -26.36
CA LYS A 55 20.96 -11.77 -26.77
C LYS A 55 22.11 -12.13 -25.81
N TYR A 56 21.84 -12.11 -24.52
CA TYR A 56 22.87 -12.30 -23.48
C TYR A 56 22.79 -13.69 -22.86
N HIS A 57 23.87 -14.16 -22.26
CA HIS A 57 23.95 -15.51 -21.68
C HIS A 57 23.91 -15.52 -20.15
N ASN A 58 24.27 -14.39 -19.54
CA ASN A 58 24.32 -14.25 -18.08
C ASN A 58 23.34 -13.18 -17.61
N PHE A 59 22.74 -13.44 -16.47
CA PHE A 59 21.82 -12.56 -15.79
C PHE A 59 22.20 -12.41 -14.32
N ALA A 60 22.09 -11.20 -13.78
CA ALA A 60 22.09 -10.98 -12.34
C ALA A 60 20.99 -10.00 -11.94
N LYS A 61 20.39 -10.26 -10.78
CA LYS A 61 19.54 -9.33 -10.07
C LYS A 61 20.18 -8.98 -8.74
N ILE A 62 20.31 -7.69 -8.46
CA ILE A 62 20.81 -7.14 -7.20
C ILE A 62 19.86 -6.05 -6.71
N ASP A 63 19.92 -5.72 -5.44
CA ASP A 63 19.02 -4.81 -4.77
C ASP A 63 19.80 -3.96 -3.76
N TYR A 64 19.48 -2.67 -3.62
CA TYR A 64 20.05 -1.85 -2.55
C TYR A 64 19.42 -2.21 -1.20
N LYS A 65 20.25 -2.41 -0.18
CA LYS A 65 19.78 -2.72 1.17
C LYS A 65 19.06 -1.51 1.76
N SER A 66 17.76 -1.69 2.09
CA SER A 66 16.93 -0.63 2.69
C SER A 66 17.10 0.72 1.98
N CYS A 67 16.96 0.74 0.65
CA CYS A 67 17.36 1.87 -0.20
C CYS A 67 16.87 3.21 0.36
N PHE A 68 15.57 3.36 0.61
CA PHE A 68 14.99 4.62 1.09
C PHE A 68 15.47 4.98 2.49
N ASP A 69 15.59 4.01 3.40
CA ASP A 69 16.07 4.23 4.77
C ASP A 69 17.56 4.56 4.81
N SER A 70 18.33 4.16 3.77
CA SER A 70 19.76 4.35 3.68
C SER A 70 20.17 5.63 2.97
N ILE A 71 19.25 6.30 2.26
CA ILE A 71 19.58 7.54 1.55
C ILE A 71 19.87 8.64 2.56
N TYR A 72 21.11 9.14 2.56
CA TYR A 72 21.51 10.32 3.29
C TYR A 72 21.06 11.58 2.54
N THR A 73 20.22 12.42 3.14
CA THR A 73 19.58 13.53 2.42
C THR A 73 20.61 14.52 1.83
N HIS A 74 21.74 14.72 2.51
CA HIS A 74 22.82 15.57 1.99
C HIS A 74 23.52 14.98 0.76
N ALA A 75 23.43 13.67 0.51
CA ALA A 75 23.99 13.05 -0.70
C ALA A 75 23.34 13.61 -1.98
N TYR A 76 22.12 14.13 -1.87
CA TYR A 76 21.45 14.83 -2.97
C TYR A 76 22.23 16.09 -3.40
N LYS A 77 22.81 16.82 -2.45
CA LYS A 77 23.68 17.98 -2.74
C LYS A 77 24.93 17.55 -3.51
N TRP A 78 25.56 16.45 -3.09
CA TRP A 78 26.77 15.91 -3.76
C TRP A 78 26.47 15.46 -5.19
N CYS A 79 25.23 15.07 -5.45
CA CYS A 79 24.79 14.66 -6.78
C CYS A 79 24.74 15.83 -7.78
N ILE A 80 24.43 17.05 -7.30
CA ILE A 80 24.23 18.25 -8.12
C ILE A 80 25.50 19.09 -8.18
N GLU A 81 26.14 19.29 -7.05
CA GLU A 81 27.43 19.98 -6.98
C GLU A 81 28.55 19.03 -7.45
N LYS A 82 29.73 19.58 -7.74
CA LYS A 82 30.86 18.79 -8.24
C LYS A 82 31.35 17.78 -7.22
N ASP A 83 31.37 18.19 -5.96
CA ASP A 83 31.85 17.36 -4.85
C ASP A 83 31.22 17.77 -3.50
N THR A 84 31.70 17.13 -2.42
CA THR A 84 31.23 17.39 -1.05
C THR A 84 31.69 18.75 -0.51
N VAL A 85 32.79 19.32 -1.04
CA VAL A 85 33.31 20.62 -0.62
C VAL A 85 32.46 21.73 -1.23
N ASP A 86 32.28 21.71 -2.54
CA ASP A 86 31.41 22.66 -3.25
C ASP A 86 29.98 22.68 -2.66
N SER A 87 29.48 21.51 -2.21
CA SER A 87 28.16 21.43 -1.59
C SER A 87 28.03 22.16 -0.25
N LYS A 88 29.14 22.39 0.48
CA LYS A 88 29.15 23.15 1.75
C LYS A 88 29.09 24.65 1.50
N GLU A 89 29.62 25.11 0.37
CA GLU A 89 29.67 26.51 -0.01
C GLU A 89 28.44 26.98 -0.78
N ALA A 90 27.55 26.04 -1.14
CA ALA A 90 26.34 26.33 -1.90
C ALA A 90 25.40 27.28 -1.15
N SER A 91 24.81 28.24 -1.88
CA SER A 91 23.88 29.22 -1.33
C SER A 91 22.62 28.53 -0.77
N ASN A 92 22.14 28.99 0.39
CA ASN A 92 20.89 28.53 1.01
C ASN A 92 19.63 28.76 0.15
N ALA A 93 19.71 29.55 -0.90
CA ALA A 93 18.62 29.79 -1.85
C ALA A 93 18.58 28.76 -2.99
N ASN A 94 19.62 27.94 -3.15
CA ASN A 94 19.66 26.94 -4.19
C ASN A 94 18.59 25.86 -3.98
N LEU A 95 17.93 25.44 -5.07
CA LEU A 95 16.82 24.49 -5.04
C LEU A 95 17.17 23.18 -4.33
N HIS A 96 18.36 22.64 -4.57
CA HIS A 96 18.82 21.39 -3.96
C HIS A 96 19.02 21.51 -2.45
N ILE A 97 19.40 22.69 -1.93
CA ILE A 97 19.49 22.96 -0.50
C ILE A 97 18.09 23.03 0.12
N VAL A 98 17.14 23.67 -0.58
CA VAL A 98 15.74 23.71 -0.15
C VAL A 98 15.12 22.31 -0.12
N ILE A 99 15.39 21.49 -1.14
CA ILE A 99 14.93 20.10 -1.23
C ILE A 99 15.47 19.28 -0.05
N ASP A 100 16.77 19.36 0.23
CA ASP A 100 17.39 18.67 1.36
C ASP A 100 16.71 19.04 2.69
N ARG A 101 16.44 20.32 2.93
CA ARG A 101 15.69 20.77 4.13
C ARG A 101 14.26 20.25 4.17
N VAL A 102 13.58 20.20 3.03
CA VAL A 102 12.22 19.64 2.95
C VAL A 102 12.25 18.15 3.31
N LEU A 103 13.20 17.39 2.75
CA LEU A 103 13.35 15.96 3.06
C LEU A 103 13.59 15.72 4.56
N GLN A 104 14.48 16.50 5.18
CA GLN A 104 14.73 16.40 6.61
C GLN A 104 13.48 16.77 7.43
N ASN A 105 12.80 17.85 7.08
CA ASN A 105 11.63 18.32 7.83
C ASN A 105 10.48 17.32 7.79
N ILE A 106 10.22 16.67 6.64
CA ILE A 106 9.16 15.64 6.54
C ILE A 106 9.56 14.34 7.27
N ASN A 107 10.86 14.13 7.55
CA ASN A 107 11.38 12.98 8.28
C ASN A 107 11.84 13.37 9.70
N CYS A 108 11.04 14.10 10.44
CA CYS A 108 11.30 14.48 11.83
C CYS A 108 12.67 15.15 12.05
N ARG A 109 13.17 15.90 11.08
CA ARG A 109 14.51 16.52 11.03
C ARG A 109 15.68 15.52 10.95
N SER A 110 15.40 14.28 10.61
CA SER A 110 16.44 13.30 10.33
C SER A 110 17.07 13.55 8.96
N SER A 111 18.40 13.50 8.89
CA SER A 111 19.13 13.50 7.64
C SER A 111 19.34 12.10 7.06
N ASN A 112 18.99 11.05 7.80
CA ASN A 112 19.06 9.67 7.35
C ASN A 112 17.67 9.15 6.99
N GLY A 113 17.57 8.59 5.81
CA GLY A 113 16.35 7.99 5.28
C GLY A 113 15.39 8.99 4.63
N LEU A 114 14.64 8.46 3.69
CA LEU A 114 13.49 9.12 3.06
C LEU A 114 12.22 8.43 3.52
N ILE A 115 11.21 9.21 3.83
CA ILE A 115 9.89 8.63 4.15
C ILE A 115 9.34 7.90 2.93
N VAL A 116 9.01 6.62 3.11
CA VAL A 116 8.34 5.79 2.10
C VAL A 116 6.86 6.17 2.03
N GLY A 117 6.35 6.36 0.83
CA GLY A 117 4.96 6.70 0.57
C GLY A 117 4.80 7.98 -0.25
N PRO A 118 5.35 9.14 0.15
CA PRO A 118 5.28 10.34 -0.67
C PRO A 118 5.99 10.16 -2.01
N GLU A 119 5.31 10.49 -3.11
CA GLU A 119 5.90 10.44 -4.45
C GLU A 119 7.11 11.40 -4.57
N PHE A 120 7.11 12.48 -3.80
CA PHE A 120 8.25 13.40 -3.71
C PHE A 120 9.54 12.69 -3.28
N SER A 121 9.49 11.87 -2.21
CA SER A 121 10.65 11.09 -1.76
C SER A 121 11.18 10.18 -2.86
N ARG A 122 10.29 9.52 -3.59
CA ARG A 122 10.64 8.66 -4.71
C ARG A 122 11.28 9.43 -5.86
N MET A 123 10.75 10.61 -6.22
CA MET A 123 11.34 11.45 -7.27
C MET A 123 12.78 11.85 -6.93
N ILE A 124 13.03 12.23 -5.69
CA ILE A 124 14.38 12.64 -5.25
C ILE A 124 15.33 11.44 -5.20
N ALA A 125 14.86 10.27 -4.72
CA ALA A 125 15.64 9.04 -4.78
C ALA A 125 16.05 8.71 -6.23
N GLU A 126 15.15 8.85 -7.20
CA GLU A 126 15.44 8.61 -8.61
C GLU A 126 16.49 9.56 -9.18
N VAL A 127 16.54 10.82 -8.76
CA VAL A 127 17.60 11.77 -9.19
C VAL A 127 18.96 11.30 -8.72
N LEU A 128 19.07 10.89 -7.45
CA LEU A 128 20.32 10.35 -6.88
C LEU A 128 20.75 9.07 -7.60
N LEU A 129 19.84 8.11 -7.73
CA LEU A 129 20.11 6.82 -8.35
C LEU A 129 20.45 6.96 -9.84
N GLN A 130 19.86 7.93 -10.55
CA GLN A 130 20.22 8.24 -11.93
C GLN A 130 21.64 8.72 -12.07
N LYS A 131 22.16 9.49 -11.09
CA LYS A 131 23.57 9.92 -11.11
C LYS A 131 24.50 8.73 -11.03
N ILE A 132 24.19 7.77 -10.16
CA ILE A 132 24.92 6.49 -10.05
C ILE A 132 24.87 5.74 -11.38
N ASP A 133 23.68 5.61 -11.99
CA ASP A 133 23.53 4.93 -13.29
C ASP A 133 24.40 5.53 -14.39
N VAL A 134 24.49 6.87 -14.47
CA VAL A 134 25.31 7.58 -15.44
C VAL A 134 26.80 7.34 -15.19
N GLU A 135 27.25 7.43 -13.92
CA GLU A 135 28.64 7.19 -13.54
C GLU A 135 29.06 5.74 -13.86
N VAL A 136 28.23 4.77 -13.54
CA VAL A 136 28.47 3.36 -13.86
C VAL A 136 28.64 3.16 -15.35
N LYS A 137 27.77 3.75 -16.17
CA LYS A 137 27.86 3.66 -17.62
C LYS A 137 29.16 4.26 -18.16
N GLN A 138 29.59 5.40 -17.61
CA GLN A 138 30.86 6.05 -17.99
C GLN A 138 32.08 5.22 -17.61
N ASN A 139 32.10 4.69 -16.38
CA ASN A 139 33.18 3.86 -15.87
C ASN A 139 33.31 2.53 -16.64
N LEU A 140 32.21 1.90 -17.01
CA LEU A 140 32.22 0.67 -17.81
C LEU A 140 32.69 0.96 -19.24
N ALA A 141 32.29 2.07 -19.85
CA ALA A 141 32.77 2.48 -21.17
C ALA A 141 34.26 2.75 -21.16
N ALA A 142 34.81 3.39 -20.10
CA ALA A 142 36.26 3.60 -19.94
C ALA A 142 37.05 2.28 -19.79
N GLN A 143 36.37 1.21 -19.35
CA GLN A 143 36.95 -0.14 -19.26
C GLN A 143 36.68 -1.00 -20.52
N GLY A 144 36.20 -0.38 -21.61
CA GLY A 144 35.96 -1.03 -22.89
C GLY A 144 34.63 -1.77 -23.01
N LEU A 145 33.72 -1.69 -22.01
CA LEU A 145 32.41 -2.31 -22.06
C LEU A 145 31.32 -1.34 -22.52
N ASN A 146 30.67 -1.68 -23.64
CA ASN A 146 29.68 -0.84 -24.30
C ASN A 146 28.25 -1.28 -23.98
N ALA A 147 27.46 -0.35 -23.45
CA ALA A 147 26.03 -0.61 -23.15
C ALA A 147 25.24 -0.90 -24.43
N GLY A 148 24.48 -1.98 -24.40
CA GLY A 148 23.66 -2.43 -25.54
C GLY A 148 24.39 -3.46 -26.43
N THR A 149 25.71 -3.48 -26.48
CA THR A 149 26.52 -4.48 -27.16
C THR A 149 26.98 -5.56 -26.18
N ASP A 150 27.76 -5.19 -25.17
CA ASP A 150 28.40 -6.14 -24.26
C ASP A 150 27.53 -6.46 -23.06
N TYR A 151 26.71 -5.49 -22.64
CA TYR A 151 25.80 -5.64 -21.50
C TYR A 151 24.56 -4.75 -21.63
N ARG A 152 23.57 -5.04 -20.78
CA ARG A 152 22.44 -4.15 -20.46
C ARG A 152 22.13 -4.18 -18.98
N VAL A 153 21.92 -2.98 -18.41
CA VAL A 153 21.48 -2.77 -17.04
C VAL A 153 20.14 -2.05 -17.08
N PHE A 154 19.22 -2.53 -16.27
CA PHE A 154 17.94 -1.86 -16.00
C PHE A 154 17.79 -1.69 -14.50
N ARG A 155 17.22 -0.58 -14.10
CA ARG A 155 16.86 -0.34 -12.71
C ARG A 155 15.39 0.01 -12.58
N TYR A 156 14.74 -0.60 -11.60
CA TYR A 156 13.38 -0.28 -11.21
C TYR A 156 13.38 0.04 -9.71
N VAL A 157 13.40 1.34 -9.38
CA VAL A 157 13.62 1.86 -8.02
C VAL A 157 14.96 1.35 -7.48
N ASP A 158 14.96 0.40 -6.57
CA ASP A 158 16.12 -0.24 -5.94
C ASP A 158 16.57 -1.54 -6.62
N ASP A 159 15.67 -2.22 -7.33
CA ASP A 159 15.97 -3.45 -8.07
C ASP A 159 16.80 -3.17 -9.33
N ILE A 160 17.94 -3.84 -9.48
CA ILE A 160 18.85 -3.73 -10.63
C ILE A 160 18.92 -5.07 -11.35
N TYR A 161 18.69 -5.05 -12.66
CA TYR A 161 18.69 -6.20 -13.54
C TYR A 161 19.83 -6.06 -14.56
N ILE A 162 20.75 -7.01 -14.54
CA ILE A 162 22.00 -6.99 -15.34
C ILE A 162 21.96 -8.16 -16.32
N PHE A 163 22.17 -7.86 -17.59
CA PHE A 163 22.37 -8.86 -18.65
C PHE A 163 23.74 -8.65 -19.27
N SER A 164 24.52 -9.73 -19.46
CA SER A 164 25.84 -9.69 -20.08
C SER A 164 26.18 -10.97 -20.83
N HIS A 165 27.21 -10.93 -21.67
CA HIS A 165 27.65 -12.12 -22.42
C HIS A 165 28.43 -13.10 -21.57
N THR A 166 29.22 -12.63 -20.59
CA THR A 166 30.09 -13.46 -19.77
C THR A 166 29.91 -13.20 -18.29
N GLN A 167 30.22 -14.18 -17.45
CA GLN A 167 30.18 -14.03 -16.00
C GLN A 167 31.17 -12.95 -15.54
N ALA A 168 32.35 -12.87 -16.17
CA ALA A 168 33.35 -11.85 -15.86
C ALA A 168 32.80 -10.41 -16.09
N HIS A 169 32.05 -10.21 -17.16
CA HIS A 169 31.36 -8.94 -17.41
C HIS A 169 30.30 -8.64 -16.32
N THR A 170 29.53 -9.67 -15.93
CA THR A 170 28.54 -9.51 -14.83
C THR A 170 29.21 -9.05 -13.54
N ASP A 171 30.31 -9.71 -13.16
CA ASP A 171 31.02 -9.41 -11.92
C ASP A 171 31.66 -8.01 -11.95
N LEU A 172 32.24 -7.63 -13.08
CA LEU A 172 32.77 -6.28 -13.28
C LEU A 172 31.70 -5.19 -13.20
N ILE A 173 30.55 -5.42 -13.80
CA ILE A 173 29.40 -4.49 -13.75
C ILE A 173 28.93 -4.33 -12.32
N ILE A 174 28.75 -5.42 -11.58
CA ILE A 174 28.32 -5.39 -10.18
C ILE A 174 29.30 -4.60 -9.33
N LYS A 175 30.61 -4.90 -9.44
CA LYS A 175 31.66 -4.18 -8.72
C LYS A 175 31.66 -2.69 -9.05
N THR A 176 31.46 -2.34 -10.32
CA THR A 176 31.39 -0.94 -10.75
C THR A 176 30.19 -0.21 -10.16
N ILE A 177 29.02 -0.88 -10.10
CA ILE A 177 27.81 -0.32 -9.46
C ILE A 177 28.05 -0.15 -7.96
N GLU A 178 28.67 -1.13 -7.29
CA GLU A 178 28.98 -1.07 -5.88
C GLU A 178 29.88 0.11 -5.54
N ILE A 179 30.97 0.29 -6.27
CA ILE A 179 31.91 1.41 -6.06
C ILE A 179 31.19 2.76 -6.26
N ALA A 180 30.38 2.89 -7.30
CA ALA A 180 29.62 4.10 -7.54
C ALA A 180 28.57 4.39 -6.46
N ALA A 181 27.86 3.36 -5.99
CA ALA A 181 26.85 3.46 -4.94
C ALA A 181 27.45 3.81 -3.57
N GLN A 182 28.61 3.26 -3.23
CA GLN A 182 29.32 3.55 -1.97
C GLN A 182 29.67 5.03 -1.80
N LYS A 183 29.91 5.77 -2.88
CA LYS A 183 30.11 7.23 -2.84
C LYS A 183 28.91 7.97 -2.24
N TYR A 184 27.72 7.40 -2.37
CA TYR A 184 26.46 7.93 -1.86
C TYR A 184 25.96 7.15 -0.65
N LEU A 185 26.83 6.37 0.01
CA LEU A 185 26.56 5.58 1.22
C LEU A 185 25.55 4.43 1.01
N LEU A 186 25.23 4.07 -0.23
CA LEU A 186 24.36 2.95 -0.53
C LEU A 186 25.14 1.63 -0.55
N LYS A 187 24.50 0.57 -0.04
CA LYS A 187 25.05 -0.80 0.03
C LYS A 187 24.10 -1.78 -0.63
N PHE A 188 24.63 -2.89 -1.12
CA PHE A 188 23.79 -3.97 -1.65
C PHE A 188 23.23 -4.86 -0.55
N ASN A 189 22.11 -5.48 -0.88
CA ASN A 189 21.48 -6.52 -0.09
C ASN A 189 22.01 -7.88 -0.55
N GLU A 190 22.99 -8.41 0.17
CA GLU A 190 23.63 -9.69 -0.17
C GLU A 190 22.65 -10.88 -0.17
N PHE A 191 21.57 -10.80 0.62
CA PHE A 191 20.57 -11.87 0.71
C PHE A 191 19.62 -11.94 -0.50
N LYS A 192 19.55 -10.88 -1.30
CA LYS A 192 18.71 -10.81 -2.50
C LYS A 192 19.49 -10.92 -3.81
N TYR A 193 20.68 -11.42 -3.73
CA TYR A 193 21.55 -11.57 -4.88
C TYR A 193 21.17 -12.82 -5.68
N LEU A 194 20.80 -12.64 -6.95
CA LEU A 194 20.48 -13.72 -7.87
C LEU A 194 21.41 -13.67 -9.07
N LYS A 195 22.11 -14.78 -9.35
CA LYS A 195 22.81 -15.02 -10.62
C LYS A 195 22.17 -16.21 -11.32
N ALA A 196 21.98 -16.13 -12.62
CA ALA A 196 21.40 -17.17 -13.43
C ALA A 196 21.89 -17.06 -14.87
N ASN A 197 21.76 -18.15 -15.63
CA ASN A 197 21.88 -18.11 -17.08
C ASN A 197 20.55 -17.72 -17.70
N THR A 198 20.60 -17.07 -18.86
CA THR A 198 19.39 -16.81 -19.65
C THR A 198 18.97 -18.06 -20.46
N PRO A 199 17.71 -18.25 -20.75
CA PRO A 199 16.57 -17.39 -20.37
C PRO A 199 16.22 -17.51 -18.89
N VAL A 200 15.98 -16.37 -18.23
CA VAL A 200 15.69 -16.32 -16.79
C VAL A 200 14.21 -16.22 -16.51
N VAL A 201 13.75 -16.97 -15.54
CA VAL A 201 12.40 -16.91 -14.97
C VAL A 201 12.49 -16.32 -13.56
N LEU A 202 12.00 -15.09 -13.37
CA LEU A 202 12.06 -14.41 -12.07
C LEU A 202 11.01 -14.90 -11.07
N SER A 203 9.93 -15.46 -11.56
CA SER A 203 8.78 -15.88 -10.75
C SER A 203 8.42 -17.33 -11.07
N SER A 204 9.23 -18.27 -10.60
CA SER A 204 9.03 -19.72 -10.83
C SER A 204 7.68 -20.23 -10.29
N TRP A 205 7.18 -19.63 -9.20
CA TRP A 205 5.87 -19.93 -8.62
C TRP A 205 4.69 -19.57 -9.54
N LEU A 206 4.87 -18.58 -10.44
CA LEU A 206 3.76 -18.02 -11.22
C LEU A 206 3.14 -19.02 -12.21
N GLY A 207 3.94 -19.94 -12.77
CA GLY A 207 3.44 -20.99 -13.67
C GLY A 207 2.45 -21.91 -12.96
N LYS A 208 2.81 -22.37 -11.75
CA LYS A 208 1.95 -23.21 -10.92
C LYS A 208 0.74 -22.45 -10.38
N ALA A 209 0.94 -21.20 -10.00
CA ALA A 209 -0.16 -20.33 -9.56
C ALA A 209 -1.18 -20.07 -10.68
N ARG A 210 -0.73 -19.93 -11.93
CA ARG A 210 -1.65 -19.82 -13.09
C ARG A 210 -2.46 -21.10 -13.29
N ALA A 211 -1.85 -22.27 -13.20
CA ALA A 211 -2.58 -23.53 -13.30
C ALA A 211 -3.67 -23.67 -12.22
N LEU A 212 -3.37 -23.26 -10.99
CA LEU A 212 -4.36 -23.21 -9.92
C LEU A 212 -5.43 -22.12 -10.16
N SER A 213 -5.04 -20.95 -10.67
CA SER A 213 -5.97 -19.89 -11.08
C SER A 213 -6.93 -20.35 -12.17
N ASP A 214 -6.44 -21.08 -13.17
CA ASP A 214 -7.28 -21.65 -14.23
C ASP A 214 -8.27 -22.65 -13.67
N ARG A 215 -7.87 -23.48 -12.70
CA ARG A 215 -8.77 -24.40 -12.01
C ARG A 215 -9.86 -23.65 -11.23
N ILE A 216 -9.52 -22.58 -10.49
CA ILE A 216 -10.50 -21.73 -9.83
C ILE A 216 -11.47 -21.12 -10.86
N SER A 217 -10.95 -20.65 -11.99
CA SER A 217 -11.75 -20.03 -13.03
C SER A 217 -12.73 -21.01 -13.69
N THR A 218 -12.46 -22.33 -13.64
CA THR A 218 -13.44 -23.34 -14.14
C THR A 218 -14.70 -23.45 -13.29
N LEU A 219 -14.69 -22.93 -12.07
CA LEU A 219 -15.90 -22.86 -11.22
C LEU A 219 -16.95 -21.89 -11.76
N PHE A 220 -16.55 -20.98 -12.64
CA PHE A 220 -17.40 -19.94 -13.22
C PHE A 220 -17.64 -20.21 -14.71
N TYR A 221 -18.74 -19.69 -15.26
CA TYR A 221 -18.98 -19.72 -16.70
C TYR A 221 -18.00 -18.77 -17.43
N ARG A 222 -17.50 -19.22 -18.58
CA ARG A 222 -16.66 -18.37 -19.44
C ARG A 222 -17.53 -17.41 -20.27
N LYS A 223 -16.98 -16.26 -20.65
CA LYS A 223 -17.69 -15.28 -21.50
C LYS A 223 -18.27 -15.89 -22.79
N GLN A 224 -17.55 -16.84 -23.40
CA GLN A 224 -17.98 -17.52 -24.62
C GLN A 224 -19.21 -18.42 -24.40
N GLU A 225 -19.30 -19.09 -23.23
CA GLU A 225 -20.44 -19.93 -22.84
C GLU A 225 -21.69 -19.09 -22.53
N LEU A 226 -21.51 -17.79 -22.23
CA LEU A 226 -22.61 -16.85 -21.93
C LEU A 226 -23.24 -16.24 -23.18
N HIS A 227 -22.63 -16.38 -24.37
CA HIS A 227 -23.17 -15.82 -25.60
C HIS A 227 -24.51 -16.44 -25.99
N ASP A 228 -24.72 -17.70 -25.61
CA ASP A 228 -25.94 -18.47 -25.88
C ASP A 228 -26.98 -18.37 -24.76
N MET A 229 -26.67 -17.67 -23.65
CA MET A 229 -27.60 -17.47 -22.53
C MET A 229 -28.31 -16.13 -22.62
N VAL A 230 -29.65 -16.18 -22.45
CA VAL A 230 -30.54 -15.00 -22.57
C VAL A 230 -30.16 -13.87 -21.60
N ASP A 231 -29.60 -14.17 -20.41
CA ASP A 231 -29.31 -13.20 -19.36
C ASP A 231 -27.85 -12.80 -19.21
N LYS A 232 -26.95 -13.24 -20.07
CA LYS A 232 -25.52 -12.82 -20.19
C LYS A 232 -24.75 -12.55 -18.88
N LYS A 233 -25.10 -13.17 -17.78
CA LYS A 233 -24.48 -12.98 -16.47
C LYS A 233 -23.47 -14.11 -16.18
N PRO A 234 -22.22 -13.82 -15.73
CA PRO A 234 -21.31 -14.89 -15.31
C PRO A 234 -21.83 -15.51 -14.03
N LEU A 235 -22.40 -16.68 -14.18
CA LEU A 235 -22.93 -17.48 -13.09
C LEU A 235 -21.88 -18.47 -12.62
N LEU A 236 -21.85 -18.71 -11.31
CA LEU A 236 -21.18 -19.85 -10.73
C LEU A 236 -21.81 -21.13 -11.27
N LYS A 237 -20.98 -22.03 -11.86
CA LYS A 237 -21.50 -23.28 -12.45
C LYS A 237 -22.27 -24.11 -11.43
N SER A 238 -23.34 -24.76 -11.89
CA SER A 238 -24.05 -25.76 -11.12
C SER A 238 -23.21 -27.02 -10.97
N GLY A 239 -23.23 -27.68 -9.80
CA GLY A 239 -22.46 -28.88 -9.53
C GLY A 239 -21.66 -28.79 -8.23
N TYR A 240 -21.00 -29.87 -7.88
CA TYR A 240 -20.16 -29.92 -6.68
C TYR A 240 -18.87 -29.12 -6.88
N ILE A 241 -18.55 -28.24 -5.94
CA ILE A 241 -17.29 -27.50 -5.91
C ILE A 241 -16.34 -28.24 -4.97
N SER A 242 -15.33 -28.90 -5.53
CA SER A 242 -14.28 -29.54 -4.73
C SER A 242 -13.24 -28.50 -4.29
N VAL A 243 -13.55 -27.76 -3.22
CA VAL A 243 -12.64 -26.75 -2.66
C VAL A 243 -11.44 -27.39 -2.00
N ASP A 244 -11.57 -28.61 -1.48
CA ASP A 244 -10.48 -29.29 -0.74
C ASP A 244 -9.26 -29.50 -1.64
N ARG A 245 -9.47 -29.95 -2.88
CA ARG A 245 -8.36 -30.07 -3.85
C ARG A 245 -7.70 -28.73 -4.16
N ILE A 246 -8.48 -27.65 -4.19
CA ILE A 246 -7.92 -26.30 -4.41
C ILE A 246 -7.10 -25.87 -3.19
N LYS A 247 -7.59 -26.15 -1.98
CA LYS A 247 -6.86 -25.90 -0.73
C LYS A 247 -5.56 -26.68 -0.65
N ASP A 248 -5.59 -27.96 -1.02
CA ASP A 248 -4.38 -28.82 -1.06
C ASP A 248 -3.34 -28.29 -2.05
N ASP A 249 -3.75 -28.01 -3.29
CA ASP A 249 -2.84 -27.45 -4.31
C ASP A 249 -2.28 -26.08 -3.88
N PHE A 250 -3.08 -25.27 -3.18
CA PHE A 250 -2.62 -24.00 -2.64
C PHE A 250 -1.56 -24.21 -1.53
N ILE A 251 -1.78 -25.16 -0.63
CA ILE A 251 -0.78 -25.50 0.41
C ILE A 251 0.52 -25.98 -0.22
N TYR A 252 0.44 -26.89 -1.21
CA TYR A 252 1.64 -27.35 -1.94
C TYR A 252 2.39 -26.19 -2.57
N LEU A 253 1.67 -25.25 -3.21
CA LEU A 253 2.27 -24.08 -3.82
C LEU A 253 2.98 -23.17 -2.81
N VAL A 254 2.34 -22.90 -1.69
CA VAL A 254 2.93 -22.06 -0.62
C VAL A 254 4.12 -22.74 0.03
N ASN A 255 4.06 -24.06 0.28
CA ASN A 255 5.16 -24.82 0.87
C ASN A 255 6.37 -24.90 -0.06
N GLU A 256 6.15 -25.00 -1.36
CA GLU A 256 7.23 -25.01 -2.35
C GLU A 256 7.89 -23.62 -2.50
N PHE A 257 7.14 -22.55 -2.33
CA PHE A 257 7.61 -21.17 -2.47
C PHE A 257 7.30 -20.31 -1.23
N PRO A 258 7.87 -20.62 -0.05
CA PRO A 258 7.52 -19.95 1.20
C PRO A 258 7.91 -18.46 1.22
N LYS A 259 8.96 -18.06 0.51
CA LYS A 259 9.38 -16.65 0.38
C LYS A 259 8.40 -15.83 -0.45
N GLU A 260 7.61 -16.48 -1.28
CA GLU A 260 6.66 -15.86 -2.21
C GLU A 260 5.21 -15.93 -1.72
N GLN A 261 4.98 -16.43 -0.50
CA GLN A 261 3.67 -16.66 0.09
C GLN A 261 2.75 -15.44 -0.07
N ARG A 262 3.23 -14.23 0.21
CA ARG A 262 2.45 -12.99 0.07
C ARG A 262 1.97 -12.79 -1.38
N TYR A 263 2.85 -13.01 -2.36
CA TYR A 263 2.51 -12.83 -3.78
C TYR A 263 1.54 -13.90 -4.26
N ILE A 264 1.70 -15.14 -3.79
CA ILE A 264 0.81 -16.27 -4.09
C ILE A 264 -0.60 -15.97 -3.54
N VAL A 265 -0.72 -15.60 -2.27
CA VAL A 265 -1.99 -15.23 -1.64
C VAL A 265 -2.65 -14.06 -2.40
N SER A 266 -1.87 -13.00 -2.69
CA SER A 266 -2.37 -11.85 -3.46
C SER A 266 -2.90 -12.26 -4.84
N PHE A 267 -2.19 -13.14 -5.55
CA PHE A 267 -2.57 -13.63 -6.87
C PHE A 267 -3.87 -14.47 -6.81
N MET A 268 -3.98 -15.38 -5.85
CA MET A 268 -5.16 -16.22 -5.68
C MET A 268 -6.40 -15.40 -5.29
N LEU A 269 -6.27 -14.48 -4.34
CA LEU A 269 -7.36 -13.57 -3.97
C LEU A 269 -7.78 -12.67 -5.15
N SER A 270 -6.83 -12.19 -5.95
CA SER A 270 -7.13 -11.43 -7.17
C SER A 270 -7.85 -12.28 -8.21
N THR A 271 -7.50 -13.57 -8.33
CA THR A 271 -8.21 -14.50 -9.23
C THR A 271 -9.67 -14.65 -8.81
N LEU A 272 -9.92 -14.90 -7.52
CA LEU A 272 -11.29 -15.01 -6.98
C LEU A 272 -12.05 -13.70 -7.20
N LEU A 273 -11.48 -12.57 -6.81
CA LEU A 273 -12.10 -11.25 -6.95
C LEU A 273 -12.43 -10.93 -8.41
N ASN A 274 -11.53 -11.21 -9.35
CA ASN A 274 -11.76 -10.93 -10.77
C ASN A 274 -12.84 -11.83 -11.39
N ASN A 275 -12.98 -13.06 -10.91
CA ASN A 275 -14.05 -13.95 -11.35
C ASN A 275 -15.41 -13.56 -10.73
N ILE A 276 -15.41 -13.01 -9.50
CA ILE A 276 -16.62 -12.55 -8.80
C ILE A 276 -17.05 -11.17 -9.31
N SER A 277 -16.10 -10.24 -9.43
CA SER A 277 -16.37 -8.87 -9.90
C SER A 277 -15.97 -8.71 -11.36
N ASN A 278 -16.88 -8.90 -12.31
CA ASN A 278 -16.55 -8.53 -13.67
C ASN A 278 -16.72 -7.01 -13.84
N LYS A 279 -15.61 -6.29 -13.81
CA LYS A 279 -15.55 -4.81 -13.77
C LYS A 279 -16.26 -4.06 -14.90
N LYS A 280 -16.74 -4.74 -15.94
CA LYS A 280 -17.27 -4.03 -17.12
C LYS A 280 -18.79 -3.95 -17.20
N ASP A 281 -19.56 -4.83 -16.56
CA ASP A 281 -20.97 -4.96 -16.90
C ASP A 281 -21.97 -5.14 -15.72
N GLY A 282 -21.52 -5.08 -14.44
CA GLY A 282 -22.38 -5.21 -13.24
C GLY A 282 -23.15 -6.55 -13.21
N TYR A 283 -22.67 -7.54 -12.48
CA TYR A 283 -23.22 -8.90 -12.58
C TYR A 283 -23.95 -9.37 -11.35
N ALA A 284 -25.11 -9.98 -11.54
CA ALA A 284 -25.65 -10.96 -10.62
C ALA A 284 -24.80 -12.24 -10.69
N LEU A 285 -24.24 -12.65 -9.56
CA LEU A 285 -23.32 -13.78 -9.48
C LEU A 285 -24.02 -15.10 -9.24
N PHE A 286 -25.21 -15.06 -8.65
CA PHE A 286 -25.87 -16.24 -8.13
C PHE A 286 -27.38 -16.17 -8.36
N GLU A 287 -27.97 -17.32 -8.71
CA GLU A 287 -29.39 -17.52 -8.52
C GLU A 287 -29.68 -17.77 -7.03
N PRO A 288 -30.84 -17.42 -6.49
CA PRO A 288 -31.15 -17.53 -5.06
C PRO A 288 -30.86 -18.90 -4.43
N ASP A 289 -31.04 -19.98 -5.18
CA ASP A 289 -30.75 -21.36 -4.79
C ASP A 289 -29.27 -21.72 -4.77
N LYS A 290 -28.38 -20.82 -5.24
CA LYS A 290 -26.91 -21.02 -5.27
C LYS A 290 -26.16 -20.34 -4.14
N CYS A 291 -26.87 -19.70 -3.20
CA CYS A 291 -26.25 -19.02 -2.04
C CYS A 291 -25.28 -19.91 -1.25
N ALA A 292 -25.57 -21.20 -1.10
CA ALA A 292 -24.68 -22.12 -0.40
C ALA A 292 -23.29 -22.20 -1.05
N ARG A 293 -23.20 -22.13 -2.37
CA ARG A 293 -21.92 -22.16 -3.12
C ARG A 293 -21.14 -20.87 -2.98
N ALA A 294 -21.83 -19.74 -2.87
CA ALA A 294 -21.19 -18.45 -2.60
C ALA A 294 -20.44 -18.50 -1.27
N PHE A 295 -21.04 -19.10 -0.23
CA PHE A 295 -20.36 -19.29 1.06
C PHE A 295 -19.18 -20.26 0.98
N VAL A 296 -19.21 -21.27 0.11
CA VAL A 296 -18.06 -22.14 -0.15
C VAL A 296 -16.91 -21.35 -0.77
N LEU A 297 -17.18 -20.43 -1.70
CA LEU A 297 -16.16 -19.55 -2.27
C LEU A 297 -15.61 -18.55 -1.25
N LEU A 298 -16.47 -17.99 -0.41
CA LEU A 298 -16.03 -17.10 0.68
C LEU A 298 -15.18 -17.84 1.71
N ASP A 299 -15.52 -19.11 2.05
CA ASP A 299 -14.69 -19.94 2.91
C ASP A 299 -13.30 -20.20 2.28
N LEU A 300 -13.26 -20.49 0.98
CA LEU A 300 -11.99 -20.62 0.25
C LEU A 300 -11.19 -19.31 0.28
N ALA A 301 -11.83 -18.18 0.07
CA ALA A 301 -11.16 -16.87 0.11
C ALA A 301 -10.62 -16.55 1.51
N MET A 302 -11.41 -16.80 2.56
CA MET A 302 -10.97 -16.67 3.95
C MET A 302 -9.80 -17.61 4.29
N TYR A 303 -9.86 -18.85 3.81
CA TYR A 303 -8.79 -19.83 3.97
C TYR A 303 -7.48 -19.31 3.35
N ILE A 304 -7.50 -18.90 2.09
CA ILE A 304 -6.32 -18.35 1.40
C ILE A 304 -5.80 -17.11 2.11
N TYR A 305 -6.70 -16.20 2.50
CA TYR A 305 -6.38 -14.98 3.25
C TYR A 305 -5.65 -15.27 4.57
N SER A 306 -6.07 -16.32 5.29
CA SER A 306 -5.53 -16.66 6.62
C SER A 306 -4.02 -16.96 6.61
N PHE A 307 -3.45 -17.32 5.47
CA PHE A 307 -2.01 -17.58 5.34
C PHE A 307 -1.16 -16.31 5.33
N CYS A 308 -1.70 -15.19 4.86
CA CYS A 308 -0.97 -13.92 4.85
C CYS A 308 -1.96 -12.75 4.98
N PRO A 309 -2.54 -12.51 6.17
CA PRO A 309 -3.39 -11.35 6.39
C PRO A 309 -2.53 -10.09 6.32
N CYS A 310 -2.84 -9.23 5.35
CA CYS A 310 -2.25 -7.91 5.20
C CYS A 310 -3.28 -6.95 4.62
N PHE A 311 -3.03 -5.65 4.73
CA PHE A 311 -3.97 -4.59 4.31
C PHE A 311 -4.52 -4.79 2.88
N GLU A 312 -3.64 -5.07 1.92
CA GLU A 312 -4.02 -5.32 0.52
C GLU A 312 -4.96 -6.53 0.36
N HIS A 313 -4.65 -7.63 1.07
CA HIS A 313 -5.45 -8.84 1.04
C HIS A 313 -6.79 -8.65 1.74
N THR A 314 -6.81 -7.91 2.84
CA THR A 314 -8.03 -7.50 3.55
C THR A 314 -8.95 -6.72 2.61
N GLN A 315 -8.44 -5.74 1.86
CA GLN A 315 -9.24 -5.00 0.89
C GLN A 315 -9.84 -5.90 -0.19
N LYS A 316 -9.07 -6.84 -0.74
CA LYS A 316 -9.55 -7.77 -1.75
C LYS A 316 -10.68 -8.65 -1.22
N LEU A 317 -10.53 -9.16 -0.01
CA LEU A 317 -11.51 -10.03 0.62
C LEU A 317 -12.80 -9.28 0.96
N ILE A 318 -12.70 -8.10 1.58
CA ILE A 318 -13.87 -7.25 1.85
C ILE A 318 -14.57 -6.89 0.53
N SER A 319 -13.83 -6.53 -0.51
CA SER A 319 -14.42 -6.25 -1.83
C SER A 319 -15.20 -7.45 -2.38
N MET A 320 -14.70 -8.69 -2.20
CA MET A 320 -15.45 -9.88 -2.60
C MET A 320 -16.78 -10.00 -1.85
N ILE A 321 -16.78 -9.78 -0.53
CA ILE A 321 -17.99 -9.85 0.29
C ILE A 321 -18.99 -8.77 -0.15
N VAL A 322 -18.51 -7.54 -0.37
CA VAL A 322 -19.37 -6.42 -0.84
C VAL A 322 -19.97 -6.71 -2.21
N TYR A 323 -19.21 -7.25 -3.17
CA TYR A 323 -19.77 -7.65 -4.47
C TYR A 323 -20.79 -8.78 -4.37
N MET A 324 -20.61 -9.68 -3.40
CA MET A 324 -21.58 -10.76 -3.17
C MET A 324 -22.84 -10.28 -2.42
N ASP A 325 -22.76 -9.16 -1.69
CA ASP A 325 -23.89 -8.62 -0.93
C ASP A 325 -25.03 -8.16 -1.85
N ASP A 326 -24.71 -7.67 -3.06
CA ASP A 326 -25.72 -7.29 -4.05
C ASP A 326 -26.71 -8.45 -4.37
N GLU A 327 -26.25 -9.69 -4.23
CA GLU A 327 -27.02 -10.90 -4.53
C GLU A 327 -27.44 -11.69 -3.26
N LEU A 328 -26.60 -11.68 -2.22
CA LEU A 328 -26.83 -12.45 -1.00
C LEU A 328 -27.56 -11.65 0.08
N HIS A 329 -27.59 -10.32 -0.09
CA HIS A 329 -28.30 -9.39 0.78
C HIS A 329 -28.02 -9.60 2.28
N PHE A 330 -26.73 -9.67 2.67
CA PHE A 330 -26.29 -9.94 4.04
C PHE A 330 -26.94 -9.01 5.07
N SER A 331 -27.22 -7.78 4.70
CA SER A 331 -27.88 -6.81 5.58
C SER A 331 -29.40 -7.00 5.69
N LYS A 332 -30.02 -7.74 4.77
CA LYS A 332 -31.48 -7.90 4.65
C LYS A 332 -31.96 -9.32 4.89
N ASP A 333 -31.14 -10.31 4.58
CA ASP A 333 -31.47 -11.75 4.78
C ASP A 333 -30.81 -12.27 6.05
N GLU A 334 -31.62 -12.56 7.06
CA GLU A 334 -31.14 -13.00 8.38
C GLU A 334 -30.35 -14.31 8.32
N LEU A 335 -30.73 -15.24 7.44
CA LEU A 335 -30.05 -16.53 7.31
C LEU A 335 -28.64 -16.35 6.72
N ASN A 336 -28.54 -15.58 5.64
CA ASN A 336 -27.24 -15.29 5.01
C ASN A 336 -26.37 -14.44 5.92
N HIS A 337 -26.94 -13.51 6.66
CA HIS A 337 -26.21 -12.74 7.68
C HIS A 337 -25.62 -13.63 8.77
N LYS A 338 -26.40 -14.57 9.34
CA LYS A 338 -25.92 -15.56 10.31
C LYS A 338 -24.80 -16.43 9.74
N LYS A 339 -24.91 -16.84 8.46
CA LYS A 339 -23.83 -17.60 7.80
C LYS A 339 -22.55 -16.78 7.69
N LEU A 340 -22.65 -15.49 7.32
CA LEU A 340 -21.51 -14.59 7.25
C LEU A 340 -20.81 -14.44 8.61
N ILE A 341 -21.59 -14.17 9.67
CA ILE A 341 -21.08 -14.09 11.05
C ILE A 341 -20.35 -15.38 11.42
N ASN A 342 -20.97 -16.53 11.18
CA ASN A 342 -20.37 -17.84 11.53
C ASN A 342 -19.10 -18.11 10.72
N LEU A 343 -19.06 -17.71 9.46
CA LEU A 343 -17.85 -17.82 8.63
C LEU A 343 -16.70 -16.97 9.22
N ILE A 344 -16.95 -15.70 9.52
CA ILE A 344 -15.96 -14.80 10.07
C ILE A 344 -15.46 -15.30 11.44
N ARG A 345 -16.36 -15.74 12.32
CA ARG A 345 -16.02 -16.32 13.64
C ARG A 345 -15.17 -17.59 13.54
N ARG A 346 -15.36 -18.42 12.51
CA ARG A 346 -14.50 -19.58 12.26
C ARG A 346 -13.03 -19.19 12.04
N TYR A 347 -12.79 -18.00 11.49
CA TYR A 347 -11.46 -17.46 11.24
C TYR A 347 -11.01 -16.42 12.29
N SER A 348 -11.59 -16.42 13.49
CA SER A 348 -11.23 -15.47 14.58
C SER A 348 -9.73 -15.43 14.88
N PHE A 349 -9.05 -16.57 14.77
CA PHE A 349 -7.60 -16.69 14.96
C PHE A 349 -6.79 -15.77 14.04
N VAL A 350 -7.31 -15.39 12.88
CA VAL A 350 -6.66 -14.44 11.95
C VAL A 350 -6.61 -13.05 12.58
N PHE A 351 -7.70 -12.63 13.22
CA PHE A 351 -7.79 -11.34 13.90
C PHE A 351 -6.93 -11.31 15.15
N GLU A 352 -6.92 -12.42 15.89
CA GLU A 352 -6.14 -12.57 17.13
C GLU A 352 -4.62 -12.54 16.88
N LYS A 353 -4.15 -13.10 15.76
CA LYS A 353 -2.73 -13.18 15.40
C LYS A 353 -2.25 -12.07 14.48
N GLY A 354 -3.15 -11.45 13.71
CA GLY A 354 -2.84 -10.45 12.71
C GLY A 354 -2.23 -9.17 13.29
N ASN A 355 -1.54 -8.40 12.44
CA ASN A 355 -1.09 -7.06 12.77
C ASN A 355 -2.29 -6.11 12.73
N MET A 356 -2.40 -5.23 13.73
CA MET A 356 -3.54 -4.33 13.87
C MET A 356 -3.70 -3.37 12.68
N ASN A 357 -2.60 -2.89 12.12
CA ASN A 357 -2.63 -1.99 10.95
C ASN A 357 -3.21 -2.70 9.69
N ASP A 358 -2.98 -4.00 9.56
CA ASP A 358 -3.51 -4.80 8.46
C ASP A 358 -5.00 -5.14 8.63
N LEU A 359 -5.51 -5.05 9.86
CA LEU A 359 -6.88 -5.38 10.24
C LEU A 359 -7.83 -4.16 10.31
N CYS A 360 -7.33 -2.94 10.21
CA CYS A 360 -8.13 -1.74 10.46
C CYS A 360 -9.41 -1.67 9.59
N ASN A 361 -9.35 -2.09 8.34
CA ASN A 361 -10.53 -2.12 7.45
C ASN A 361 -11.61 -3.12 7.89
N TRP A 362 -11.24 -4.16 8.64
CA TRP A 362 -12.20 -5.10 9.18
C TRP A 362 -13.11 -4.47 10.23
N PHE A 363 -12.61 -3.54 11.04
CA PHE A 363 -13.44 -2.88 12.05
C PHE A 363 -14.56 -2.08 11.41
N VAL A 364 -14.26 -1.37 10.31
CA VAL A 364 -15.27 -0.65 9.54
C VAL A 364 -16.27 -1.62 8.90
N PHE A 365 -15.78 -2.70 8.31
CA PHE A 365 -16.64 -3.74 7.73
C PHE A 365 -17.55 -4.39 8.78
N PHE A 366 -17.02 -4.74 9.96
CA PHE A 366 -17.83 -5.31 11.04
C PHE A 366 -18.93 -4.39 11.52
N HIS A 367 -18.65 -3.08 11.51
CA HIS A 367 -19.66 -2.07 11.75
C HIS A 367 -20.75 -2.08 10.67
N ASP A 368 -20.37 -1.96 9.39
CA ASP A 368 -21.28 -1.79 8.28
C ASP A 368 -22.20 -3.01 8.09
N TYR A 369 -21.66 -4.19 8.33
CA TYR A 369 -22.37 -5.47 8.24
C TYR A 369 -22.88 -6.00 9.57
N SER A 370 -22.80 -5.22 10.66
CA SER A 370 -23.26 -5.62 12.00
C SER A 370 -22.74 -7.00 12.42
N VAL A 371 -21.45 -7.25 12.20
CA VAL A 371 -20.79 -8.52 12.54
C VAL A 371 -20.15 -8.43 13.92
N PRO A 372 -20.73 -9.04 14.97
CA PRO A 372 -20.13 -9.07 16.30
C PRO A 372 -19.00 -10.10 16.36
N LEU A 373 -17.83 -9.70 16.83
CA LEU A 373 -16.74 -10.60 17.14
C LEU A 373 -17.05 -11.45 18.40
N LEU A 374 -16.22 -12.46 18.64
CA LEU A 374 -16.25 -13.20 19.91
C LEU A 374 -15.63 -12.34 21.01
N ARG A 375 -16.17 -12.37 22.22
CA ARG A 375 -15.66 -11.60 23.37
C ARG A 375 -14.17 -11.82 23.65
N ASN A 376 -13.70 -13.07 23.52
CA ASN A 376 -12.27 -13.37 23.68
C ASN A 376 -11.41 -12.70 22.61
N THR A 377 -11.89 -12.68 21.36
CA THR A 377 -11.21 -12.00 20.24
C THR A 377 -11.17 -10.49 20.50
N GLU A 378 -12.28 -9.89 20.92
CA GLU A 378 -12.34 -8.47 21.29
C GLU A 378 -11.35 -8.11 22.39
N ALA A 379 -11.29 -8.89 23.48
CA ALA A 379 -10.35 -8.67 24.57
C ALA A 379 -8.87 -8.73 24.12
N ILE A 380 -8.54 -9.65 23.20
CA ILE A 380 -7.20 -9.75 22.62
C ILE A 380 -6.88 -8.51 21.75
N LEU A 381 -7.84 -8.10 20.92
CA LEU A 381 -7.68 -6.93 20.06
C LEU A 381 -7.53 -5.64 20.87
N GLU A 382 -8.32 -5.45 21.91
CA GLU A 382 -8.22 -4.29 22.81
C GLU A 382 -6.87 -4.23 23.53
N LYS A 383 -6.37 -5.38 24.01
CA LYS A 383 -5.03 -5.45 24.59
C LYS A 383 -3.98 -4.99 23.58
N LYS A 384 -4.02 -5.48 22.33
CA LYS A 384 -3.09 -5.06 21.27
C LYS A 384 -3.22 -3.57 20.95
N LEU A 385 -4.46 -3.05 20.86
CA LEU A 385 -4.70 -1.63 20.60
C LEU A 385 -4.07 -0.72 21.67
N ARG A 386 -4.08 -1.14 22.94
CA ARG A 386 -3.45 -0.39 24.05
C ARG A 386 -1.93 -0.32 23.93
N GLU A 387 -1.32 -1.28 23.22
CA GLU A 387 0.11 -1.33 22.94
C GLU A 387 0.51 -0.49 21.72
N GLU A 388 -0.47 -0.10 20.88
CA GLU A 388 -0.26 0.64 19.63
C GLU A 388 -0.49 2.16 19.80
N ASP A 389 0.50 2.97 19.44
CA ASP A 389 0.40 4.44 19.45
C ASP A 389 -0.12 4.96 18.09
N ASN A 390 -1.30 4.50 17.68
CA ASN A 390 -1.91 4.83 16.39
C ASN A 390 -3.36 5.31 16.52
N PRO A 391 -3.64 6.62 16.34
CA PRO A 391 -4.99 7.17 16.49
C PRO A 391 -6.00 6.60 15.50
N ILE A 392 -5.56 6.22 14.30
CA ILE A 392 -6.46 5.68 13.24
C ILE A 392 -7.03 4.33 13.66
N LEU A 393 -6.22 3.46 14.28
CA LEU A 393 -6.69 2.17 14.77
C LEU A 393 -7.75 2.34 15.87
N TRP A 394 -7.53 3.26 16.78
CA TRP A 394 -8.50 3.58 17.83
C TRP A 394 -9.80 4.16 17.26
N ALA A 395 -9.70 5.03 16.27
CA ALA A 395 -10.87 5.57 15.60
C ALA A 395 -11.69 4.47 14.92
N ASN A 396 -11.05 3.57 14.19
CA ASN A 396 -11.72 2.43 13.55
C ASN A 396 -12.36 1.48 14.57
N TYR A 397 -11.65 1.18 15.66
CA TYR A 397 -12.19 0.32 16.72
C TYR A 397 -13.35 0.98 17.45
N LEU A 398 -13.31 2.28 17.68
CA LEU A 398 -14.42 3.04 18.27
C LEU A 398 -15.66 3.02 17.38
N ILE A 399 -15.52 3.07 16.06
CA ILE A 399 -16.65 2.90 15.12
C ILE A 399 -17.24 1.50 15.29
N TYR A 400 -16.41 0.46 15.31
CA TYR A 400 -16.86 -0.91 15.52
C TYR A 400 -17.62 -1.06 16.85
N SER A 401 -17.04 -0.59 17.95
CA SER A 401 -17.55 -0.78 19.31
C SER A 401 -18.87 -0.06 19.57
N ARG A 402 -19.24 0.93 18.76
CA ARG A 402 -20.48 1.70 18.96
C ARG A 402 -21.78 0.87 18.92
N TYR A 403 -21.75 -0.34 18.35
CA TYR A 403 -22.89 -1.25 18.34
C TYR A 403 -23.08 -2.03 19.66
N HIS A 404 -22.06 -2.07 20.49
CA HIS A 404 -22.09 -2.82 21.73
C HIS A 404 -22.25 -1.84 22.90
N SER A 405 -23.50 -1.58 23.32
CA SER A 405 -23.84 -0.48 24.24
C SER A 405 -23.06 -0.46 25.56
N ASP A 406 -22.74 -1.61 26.12
CA ASP A 406 -22.00 -1.70 27.40
C ASP A 406 -20.48 -1.62 27.18
N TYR A 407 -19.94 -2.30 26.19
CA TYR A 407 -18.54 -2.22 25.79
C TYR A 407 -18.16 -0.83 25.26
N HIS A 408 -19.06 -0.19 24.54
CA HIS A 408 -18.84 1.13 23.99
C HIS A 408 -18.49 2.16 25.07
N LYS A 409 -19.11 2.08 26.24
CA LYS A 409 -18.86 3.02 27.34
C LYS A 409 -17.44 2.89 27.89
N GLU A 410 -16.97 1.68 28.14
CA GLU A 410 -15.63 1.47 28.70
C GLU A 410 -14.53 1.87 27.72
N ILE A 411 -14.68 1.51 26.45
CA ILE A 411 -13.73 1.88 25.40
C ILE A 411 -13.73 3.38 25.18
N LEU A 412 -14.91 4.03 25.16
CA LEU A 412 -15.02 5.46 25.01
C LEU A 412 -14.34 6.21 26.15
N ILE A 413 -14.56 5.79 27.40
CA ILE A 413 -13.89 6.37 28.57
C ILE A 413 -12.38 6.26 28.41
N TRP A 414 -11.88 5.10 28.05
CA TRP A 414 -10.46 4.90 27.86
C TRP A 414 -9.88 5.75 26.72
N VAL A 415 -10.59 5.89 25.60
CA VAL A 415 -10.19 6.78 24.50
C VAL A 415 -10.17 8.23 24.93
N GLU A 416 -11.15 8.66 25.72
CA GLU A 416 -11.21 10.03 26.25
C GLU A 416 -10.05 10.34 27.21
N GLU A 417 -9.71 9.42 28.10
CA GLU A 417 -8.55 9.53 28.99
C GLU A 417 -7.24 9.60 28.19
N LEU A 418 -7.11 8.75 27.15
CA LEU A 418 -5.96 8.77 26.23
C LEU A 418 -5.86 10.13 25.52
N LEU A 419 -6.97 10.66 25.01
CA LEU A 419 -6.99 11.96 24.33
C LEU A 419 -6.57 13.10 25.26
N GLN A 420 -7.07 13.14 26.49
CA GLN A 420 -6.66 14.12 27.47
C GLN A 420 -5.16 14.00 27.81
N TYR A 421 -4.66 12.79 27.97
CA TYR A 421 -3.23 12.55 28.17
C TYR A 421 -2.38 13.08 26.99
N LYS A 422 -2.79 12.80 25.75
CA LYS A 422 -2.09 13.27 24.53
C LYS A 422 -2.13 14.80 24.40
N VAL A 423 -3.27 15.44 24.71
CA VAL A 423 -3.41 16.92 24.74
C VAL A 423 -2.43 17.52 25.76
N ASN A 424 -2.37 16.96 26.96
CA ASN A 424 -1.45 17.43 28.00
C ASN A 424 0.02 17.30 27.59
N GLN A 425 0.39 16.28 26.80
CA GLN A 425 1.75 16.13 26.29
C GLN A 425 2.13 17.20 25.25
N ILE A 426 1.18 17.66 24.46
CA ILE A 426 1.41 18.80 23.55
C ILE A 426 1.69 20.06 24.37
N GLY A 427 0.85 20.36 25.37
CA GLY A 427 1.01 21.49 26.27
C GLY A 427 1.21 22.81 25.48
N SER A 428 2.28 23.54 25.81
CA SER A 428 2.65 24.80 25.17
C SER A 428 3.56 24.64 23.93
N LYS A 429 3.92 23.39 23.57
CA LYS A 429 4.79 23.14 22.43
C LYS A 429 4.07 23.39 21.11
N ASP A 430 4.86 23.57 20.03
CA ASP A 430 4.31 23.69 18.68
C ASP A 430 3.56 22.40 18.28
N PRO A 431 2.24 22.42 18.10
CA PRO A 431 1.45 21.22 17.82
C PRO A 431 1.91 20.47 16.56
N LEU A 432 2.29 21.19 15.49
CA LEU A 432 2.73 20.58 14.23
C LEU A 432 4.06 19.78 14.35
N LEU A 433 4.80 19.99 15.43
CA LEU A 433 6.04 19.26 15.70
C LEU A 433 5.85 18.12 16.71
N GLN A 434 4.61 17.86 17.16
CA GLN A 434 4.31 16.82 18.13
C GLN A 434 3.56 15.66 17.44
N LYS A 435 4.00 14.44 17.68
CA LYS A 435 3.30 13.25 17.16
C LYS A 435 1.89 13.10 17.75
N GLU A 436 1.69 13.59 18.95
CA GLU A 436 0.42 13.61 19.66
C GLU A 436 -0.66 14.43 18.93
N PHE A 437 -0.25 15.37 18.07
CA PHE A 437 -1.18 16.18 17.27
C PHE A 437 -2.00 15.33 16.28
N TRP A 438 -1.52 14.15 15.89
CA TRP A 438 -2.30 13.21 15.08
C TRP A 438 -3.57 12.73 15.79
N TYR A 439 -3.55 12.60 17.13
CA TYR A 439 -4.76 12.32 17.91
C TYR A 439 -5.74 13.47 17.84
N VAL A 440 -5.27 14.72 17.93
CA VAL A 440 -6.12 15.91 17.78
C VAL A 440 -6.76 15.94 16.40
N ILE A 441 -5.98 15.76 15.33
CA ILE A 441 -6.48 15.74 13.94
C ILE A 441 -7.55 14.65 13.75
N THR A 442 -7.30 13.45 14.28
CA THR A 442 -8.18 12.30 14.09
C THR A 442 -9.49 12.46 14.85
N PHE A 443 -9.47 12.99 16.09
CA PHE A 443 -10.63 12.95 16.99
C PHE A 443 -11.36 14.28 17.18
N ILE A 444 -10.84 15.42 16.71
CA ILE A 444 -11.47 16.73 16.92
C ILE A 444 -12.92 16.81 16.42
N ASN A 445 -13.22 16.09 15.34
CA ASN A 445 -14.57 15.99 14.75
C ASN A 445 -15.29 14.69 15.09
N CYS A 446 -14.77 13.90 16.04
CA CYS A 446 -15.41 12.66 16.47
C CYS A 446 -16.77 12.96 17.13
N PRO A 447 -17.87 12.34 16.64
CA PRO A 447 -19.20 12.60 17.20
C PRO A 447 -19.46 11.90 18.54
N TYR A 448 -18.59 10.98 18.98
CA TYR A 448 -18.81 10.10 20.12
C TYR A 448 -18.15 10.60 21.40
N ILE A 449 -17.12 11.45 21.31
CA ILE A 449 -16.41 12.00 22.49
C ILE A 449 -17.23 13.06 23.22
N SER A 450 -17.03 13.19 24.52
CA SER A 450 -17.69 14.20 25.36
C SER A 450 -17.30 15.63 24.96
N GLY A 451 -18.19 16.58 25.30
CA GLY A 451 -17.96 18.00 25.05
C GLY A 451 -16.72 18.55 25.75
N SER A 452 -16.36 18.02 26.93
CA SER A 452 -15.16 18.42 27.66
C SER A 452 -13.88 18.03 26.90
N VAL A 453 -13.79 16.79 26.42
CA VAL A 453 -12.66 16.34 25.60
C VAL A 453 -12.58 17.11 24.29
N LYS A 454 -13.72 17.33 23.63
CA LYS A 454 -13.78 18.13 22.41
C LYS A 454 -13.25 19.55 22.63
N THR A 455 -13.64 20.20 23.73
CA THR A 455 -13.13 21.51 24.11
C THR A 455 -11.62 21.51 24.34
N ALA A 456 -11.07 20.45 24.94
CA ALA A 456 -9.63 20.28 25.11
C ALA A 456 -8.89 20.16 23.77
N LEU A 457 -9.41 19.35 22.83
CA LEU A 457 -8.84 19.22 21.48
C LEU A 457 -8.91 20.56 20.70
N GLU A 458 -10.05 21.24 20.76
CA GLU A 458 -10.20 22.57 20.15
C GLU A 458 -9.27 23.61 20.78
N GLY A 459 -8.97 23.49 22.07
CA GLY A 459 -8.02 24.34 22.79
C GLY A 459 -6.60 24.29 22.21
N ILE A 460 -6.20 23.19 21.60
CA ILE A 460 -4.92 23.08 20.86
C ILE A 460 -5.02 23.76 19.48
N VAL A 461 -6.15 23.67 18.81
CA VAL A 461 -6.31 24.10 17.41
C VAL A 461 -6.67 25.59 17.29
N ARG A 462 -7.52 26.13 18.17
CA ARG A 462 -7.98 27.54 18.12
C ARG A 462 -6.84 28.55 18.14
N PRO A 463 -5.81 28.44 18.99
CA PRO A 463 -4.66 29.36 18.95
C PRO A 463 -3.91 29.35 17.62
N MET A 464 -3.90 28.22 16.93
CA MET A 464 -3.27 28.14 15.61
C MET A 464 -4.08 28.93 14.54
N ALA A 465 -5.41 28.97 14.66
CA ALA A 465 -6.28 29.72 13.73
C ALA A 465 -6.14 31.24 13.90
N THR A 466 -5.83 31.69 15.12
CA THR A 466 -5.69 33.13 15.45
C THR A 466 -4.25 33.63 15.35
N ALA A 467 -3.28 32.75 15.02
CA ALA A 467 -1.89 33.14 14.88
C ALA A 467 -1.68 34.17 13.76
N ALA A 468 -0.88 35.22 14.04
CA ALA A 468 -0.52 36.22 13.05
C ALA A 468 0.29 35.60 11.90
N GLU A 469 -0.04 35.94 10.67
CA GLU A 469 0.61 35.39 9.45
C GLU A 469 2.00 36.02 9.17
N THR A 470 2.83 36.09 10.20
CA THR A 470 4.15 36.75 10.11
C THR A 470 5.16 35.95 9.30
N ASN A 471 4.92 34.66 9.14
CA ASN A 471 5.81 33.77 8.37
C ASN A 471 5.02 32.60 7.77
N LEU A 472 5.67 31.84 6.87
CA LEU A 472 5.07 30.70 6.18
C LEU A 472 4.56 29.62 7.16
N ALA A 473 5.28 29.36 8.26
CA ALA A 473 4.87 28.35 9.23
C ALA A 473 3.55 28.73 9.92
N ASN A 474 3.39 29.98 10.32
CA ASN A 474 2.14 30.47 10.91
C ASN A 474 0.97 30.45 9.91
N LYS A 475 1.23 30.79 8.65
CA LYS A 475 0.23 30.66 7.57
C LYS A 475 -0.24 29.21 7.40
N ILE A 476 0.67 28.25 7.41
CA ILE A 476 0.34 26.82 7.32
C ILE A 476 -0.47 26.38 8.55
N LYS A 477 -0.06 26.78 9.76
CA LYS A 477 -0.81 26.50 11.01
C LYS A 477 -2.25 26.99 10.92
N LYS A 478 -2.43 28.22 10.47
CA LYS A 478 -3.76 28.83 10.32
C LYS A 478 -4.62 28.04 9.33
N ILE A 479 -4.09 27.70 8.16
CA ILE A 479 -4.81 26.91 7.15
C ILE A 479 -5.25 25.56 7.72
N ILE A 480 -4.36 24.84 8.42
CA ILE A 480 -4.67 23.55 9.06
C ILE A 480 -5.76 23.72 10.12
N ALA A 481 -5.62 24.73 10.97
CA ALA A 481 -6.58 25.00 12.05
C ALA A 481 -7.96 25.36 11.51
N GLU A 482 -8.04 26.27 10.53
CA GLU A 482 -9.30 26.63 9.87
C GLU A 482 -9.96 25.41 9.22
N PHE A 483 -9.16 24.56 8.53
CA PHE A 483 -9.66 23.33 7.95
C PHE A 483 -10.26 22.40 9.01
N LEU A 484 -9.56 22.17 10.12
CA LEU A 484 -10.02 21.27 11.19
C LEU A 484 -11.26 21.81 11.94
N LEU A 485 -11.38 23.14 12.12
CA LEU A 485 -12.49 23.77 12.83
C LEU A 485 -13.74 23.94 11.95
N GLN A 486 -13.57 24.12 10.64
CA GLN A 486 -14.67 24.40 9.71
C GLN A 486 -15.26 23.13 9.09
N ASN A 487 -14.46 22.08 8.89
CA ASN A 487 -14.92 20.87 8.25
C ASN A 487 -15.40 19.84 9.28
N LYS A 488 -16.71 19.60 9.29
CA LYS A 488 -17.32 18.55 10.11
C LYS A 488 -16.98 17.15 9.60
N SER A 489 -16.56 16.99 8.35
CA SER A 489 -16.04 15.75 7.77
C SER A 489 -14.52 15.86 7.66
N ASN A 490 -13.78 15.15 8.53
CA ASN A 490 -12.34 15.16 8.52
C ASN A 490 -11.81 14.33 7.33
N LEU A 491 -10.94 14.93 6.50
CA LEU A 491 -10.29 14.21 5.38
C LEU A 491 -9.37 13.08 5.84
N PHE A 492 -8.90 13.12 7.08
CA PHE A 492 -8.07 12.06 7.66
C PHE A 492 -8.89 10.89 8.19
N PHE A 493 -10.15 11.15 8.57
CA PHE A 493 -11.06 10.14 9.09
C PHE A 493 -12.51 10.54 8.89
N CYS A 494 -13.32 9.65 8.27
CA CYS A 494 -14.75 9.90 8.04
C CYS A 494 -15.59 9.27 9.15
N TRP A 495 -16.14 10.09 10.03
CA TRP A 495 -17.01 9.65 11.12
C TRP A 495 -18.49 9.51 10.73
N GLY A 496 -18.88 10.00 9.60
CA GLY A 496 -20.29 10.19 9.23
C GLY A 496 -20.86 9.27 8.15
N TYR A 497 -20.08 8.33 7.63
CA TYR A 497 -20.49 7.49 6.51
C TYR A 497 -20.64 6.01 6.86
N TYR A 498 -20.82 5.70 8.12
CA TYR A 498 -20.95 4.33 8.58
C TYR A 498 -22.17 4.16 9.46
#